data_8d50b41624732fbf28041ce63dc1c111
#
_entry.id   8d50b41624732fbf28041ce63dc1c111
#
_cell.length_a   1.000
_cell.length_b   1.000
_cell.length_c   1.000
_cell.angle_alpha   90.00
_cell.angle_beta   90.00
_cell.angle_gamma   90.00
#
_symmetry.space_group_name_H-M   'P 1'
#
loop_
_entity.id
_entity.type
_entity.pdbx_description
1 polymer ?
#
loop_
_entity_poly.entity_id
_entity_poly.type
_entity_poly.pdbx_seq_one_letter_code
_entity_poly.pdbx_strand_id
1 'polypeptide(L)'
;NMAAEQDQVNAMTTIGWNYFLGGKGAEQNNEEAIYWNERASKLGFSIASYNIGFFYYSGLAGLEQDLLKAKKYWLLSASQWIDSLNHGDSTPEGLLEEINSFNKNPSKEMIELRDWFIKLLRSIPA
;
A
#
# COMPACT_ATOMS: atom_id res chain seq x y z
N ASN A 1 7.57 -23.30 -4.47
CA ASN A 1 7.37 -22.91 -5.86
C ASN A 1 6.77 -21.51 -5.95
N MET A 2 6.66 -20.96 -7.14
CA MET A 2 6.18 -19.59 -7.35
C MET A 2 4.77 -19.37 -6.79
N ALA A 3 3.86 -20.32 -6.98
CA ALA A 3 2.49 -20.18 -6.47
C ALA A 3 2.46 -20.15 -4.94
N ALA A 4 3.24 -21.00 -4.28
CA ALA A 4 3.30 -21.03 -2.82
C ALA A 4 3.93 -19.75 -2.27
N GLU A 5 4.96 -19.24 -2.92
CA GLU A 5 5.58 -17.97 -2.54
C GLU A 5 4.61 -16.80 -2.68
N GLN A 6 3.85 -16.78 -3.78
CA GLN A 6 2.86 -15.73 -4.02
C GLN A 6 1.74 -15.78 -2.97
N ASP A 7 1.27 -16.97 -2.62
CA ASP A 7 0.25 -17.13 -1.59
C ASP A 7 0.76 -16.66 -0.23
N GLN A 8 2.02 -16.93 0.08
CA GLN A 8 2.64 -16.47 1.33
C GLN A 8 2.72 -14.95 1.38
N VAL A 9 3.12 -14.31 0.29
CA VAL A 9 3.22 -12.85 0.22
C VAL A 9 1.83 -12.22 0.32
N ASN A 10 0.83 -12.77 -0.34
CA ASN A 10 -0.56 -12.33 -0.23
C ASN A 10 -1.05 -12.43 1.22
N ALA A 11 -0.74 -13.55 1.89
CA ALA A 11 -1.11 -13.75 3.29
C ALA A 11 -0.45 -12.71 4.20
N MET A 12 0.82 -12.41 4.00
CA MET A 12 1.54 -11.38 4.76
C MET A 12 0.88 -10.02 4.64
N THR A 13 0.51 -9.64 3.42
CA THR A 13 -0.13 -8.35 3.15
C THR A 13 -1.51 -8.29 3.81
N THR A 14 -2.30 -9.37 3.70
CA THR A 14 -3.61 -9.45 4.32
C THR A 14 -3.51 -9.39 5.84
N ILE A 15 -2.56 -10.11 6.43
CA ILE A 15 -2.33 -10.09 7.89
C ILE A 15 -1.97 -8.68 8.32
N GLY A 16 -1.06 -8.02 7.62
CA GLY A 16 -0.66 -6.64 7.92
C GLY A 16 -1.84 -5.68 7.88
N TRP A 17 -2.69 -5.80 6.87
CA TRP A 17 -3.88 -4.96 6.76
C TRP A 17 -4.88 -5.24 7.89
N ASN A 18 -5.06 -6.52 8.26
CA ASN A 18 -5.96 -6.90 9.35
C ASN A 18 -5.49 -6.35 10.70
N TYR A 19 -4.20 -6.37 10.97
CA TYR A 19 -3.65 -5.76 12.17
C TYR A 19 -3.87 -4.26 12.20
N PHE A 20 -3.77 -3.60 11.06
CA PHE A 20 -4.07 -2.17 10.95
C PHE A 20 -5.55 -1.89 11.26
N LEU A 21 -6.47 -2.69 10.69
CA LEU A 21 -7.91 -2.49 10.87
C LEU A 21 -8.41 -2.99 12.22
N GLY A 22 -7.74 -3.96 12.84
CA GLY A 22 -8.16 -4.55 14.09
C GLY A 22 -9.41 -5.41 13.99
N GLY A 23 -9.64 -6.04 12.81
CA GLY A 23 -10.84 -6.86 12.60
C GLY A 23 -10.60 -8.36 12.78
N LYS A 24 -11.72 -9.12 12.83
CA LYS A 24 -11.72 -10.60 12.82
C LYS A 24 -10.83 -11.25 13.89
N GLY A 25 -10.91 -10.77 15.13
CA GLY A 25 -10.15 -11.34 16.25
C GLY A 25 -8.72 -10.85 16.36
N ALA A 26 -8.23 -10.06 15.42
CA ALA A 26 -6.94 -9.41 15.53
C ALA A 26 -7.12 -8.07 16.25
N GLU A 27 -6.36 -7.83 17.30
CA GLU A 27 -6.31 -6.50 17.91
C GLU A 27 -5.58 -5.56 16.95
N GLN A 28 -6.02 -4.31 16.88
CA GLN A 28 -5.31 -3.31 16.13
C GLN A 28 -3.88 -3.21 16.66
N ASN A 29 -2.92 -3.43 15.79
CA ASN A 29 -1.51 -3.47 16.18
C ASN A 29 -0.67 -2.83 15.06
N ASN A 30 -0.25 -1.59 15.31
CA ASN A 30 0.50 -0.81 14.33
C ASN A 30 1.85 -1.43 13.99
N GLU A 31 2.55 -1.96 14.98
CA GLU A 31 3.88 -2.57 14.76
C GLU A 31 3.77 -3.79 13.85
N GLU A 32 2.78 -4.66 14.09
CA GLU A 32 2.55 -5.83 13.26
C GLU A 32 2.11 -5.44 11.85
N ALA A 33 1.25 -4.42 11.73
CA ALA A 33 0.80 -3.95 10.42
C ALA A 33 2.00 -3.50 9.57
N ILE A 34 2.90 -2.73 10.15
CA ILE A 34 4.11 -2.27 9.45
C ILE A 34 5.05 -3.45 9.15
N TYR A 35 5.27 -4.32 10.14
CA TYR A 35 6.19 -5.45 10.01
C TYR A 35 5.83 -6.36 8.82
N TRP A 36 4.56 -6.77 8.73
CA TRP A 36 4.13 -7.69 7.67
C TRP A 36 4.16 -7.04 6.29
N ASN A 37 3.76 -5.76 6.21
CA ASN A 37 3.83 -5.03 4.96
C ASN A 37 5.28 -4.78 4.52
N GLU A 38 6.19 -4.50 5.45
CA GLU A 38 7.61 -4.33 5.10
C GLU A 38 8.21 -5.63 4.58
N ARG A 39 7.90 -6.77 5.18
CA ARG A 39 8.38 -8.07 4.69
C ARG A 39 7.89 -8.34 3.28
N ALA A 40 6.61 -8.13 3.03
CA ALA A 40 6.03 -8.33 1.71
C ALA A 40 6.62 -7.36 0.68
N SER A 41 6.83 -6.11 1.07
CA SER A 41 7.46 -5.11 0.21
C SER A 41 8.87 -5.52 -0.21
N LYS A 42 9.67 -6.01 0.73
CA LYS A 42 11.03 -6.48 0.44
C LYS A 42 11.06 -7.68 -0.50
N LEU A 43 9.98 -8.47 -0.52
CA LEU A 43 9.82 -9.58 -1.44
C LEU A 43 9.31 -9.14 -2.82
N GLY A 44 9.11 -7.85 -3.02
CA GLY A 44 8.71 -7.30 -4.31
C GLY A 44 7.20 -7.11 -4.49
N PHE A 45 6.40 -7.25 -3.43
CA PHE A 45 4.94 -7.19 -3.54
C PHE A 45 4.47 -5.74 -3.53
N SER A 46 3.98 -5.28 -4.68
CA SER A 46 3.65 -3.87 -4.93
C SER A 46 2.57 -3.32 -3.99
N ILE A 47 1.57 -4.13 -3.64
CA ILE A 47 0.49 -3.68 -2.74
C ILE A 47 1.02 -3.41 -1.34
N ALA A 48 1.99 -4.19 -0.88
CA ALA A 48 2.60 -3.94 0.42
C ALA A 48 3.34 -2.60 0.44
N SER A 49 4.09 -2.29 -0.62
CA SER A 49 4.77 -1.00 -0.75
C SER A 49 3.76 0.15 -0.81
N TYR A 50 2.66 -0.04 -1.55
CA TYR A 50 1.55 0.92 -1.57
C TYR A 50 0.97 1.13 -0.16
N ASN A 51 0.72 0.05 0.59
CA ASN A 51 0.15 0.15 1.94
C ASN A 51 1.04 0.98 2.86
N ILE A 52 2.35 0.77 2.83
CA ILE A 52 3.28 1.55 3.66
C ILE A 52 3.25 3.01 3.24
N GLY A 53 3.28 3.29 1.95
CA GLY A 53 3.14 4.65 1.44
C GLY A 53 1.83 5.29 1.86
N PHE A 54 0.75 4.53 1.83
CA PHE A 54 -0.57 4.98 2.27
C PHE A 54 -0.59 5.34 3.76
N PHE A 55 0.06 4.53 4.60
CA PHE A 55 0.17 4.83 6.04
C PHE A 55 0.91 6.15 6.28
N TYR A 56 2.00 6.41 5.57
CA TYR A 56 2.71 7.69 5.66
C TYR A 56 1.90 8.84 5.08
N TYR A 57 1.20 8.61 3.97
CA TYR A 57 0.38 9.62 3.31
C TYR A 57 -0.74 10.11 4.23
N SER A 58 -1.38 9.20 4.93
CA SER A 58 -2.55 9.48 5.76
C SER A 58 -2.23 9.67 7.24
N GLY A 59 -0.99 9.41 7.66
CA GLY A 59 -0.64 9.45 9.08
C GLY A 59 -1.31 8.34 9.87
N LEU A 60 -1.30 7.12 9.35
CA LEU A 60 -1.95 5.95 9.95
C LEU A 60 -0.95 4.95 10.49
N ALA A 61 -1.45 3.92 11.17
CA ALA A 61 -0.65 2.84 11.74
C ALA A 61 0.44 3.35 12.69
N GLY A 62 0.13 4.40 13.46
CA GLY A 62 1.05 4.98 14.43
C GLY A 62 2.15 5.84 13.83
N LEU A 63 2.14 6.04 12.51
CA LEU A 63 3.12 6.86 11.82
C LEU A 63 2.64 8.30 11.70
N GLU A 64 3.57 9.25 11.76
CA GLU A 64 3.27 10.64 11.43
C GLU A 64 3.17 10.78 9.91
N GLN A 65 2.28 11.65 9.45
CA GLN A 65 2.18 11.96 8.03
C GLN A 65 3.55 12.42 7.51
N ASP A 66 4.00 11.80 6.43
CA ASP A 66 5.26 12.13 5.79
C ASP A 66 5.09 11.90 4.29
N LEU A 67 4.81 12.96 3.56
CA LEU A 67 4.53 12.86 2.13
C LEU A 67 5.77 12.48 1.32
N LEU A 68 6.96 12.81 1.80
CA LEU A 68 8.20 12.44 1.13
C LEU A 68 8.42 10.92 1.21
N LYS A 69 8.21 10.33 2.37
CA LYS A 69 8.29 8.87 2.53
C LYS A 69 7.17 8.17 1.77
N ALA A 70 5.96 8.74 1.79
CA ALA A 70 4.85 8.20 1.02
C ALA A 70 5.20 8.14 -0.46
N LYS A 71 5.77 9.21 -1.01
CA LYS A 71 6.20 9.25 -2.41
C LYS A 71 7.24 8.18 -2.71
N LYS A 72 8.20 8.00 -1.81
CA LYS A 72 9.26 7.00 -1.97
C LYS A 72 8.68 5.58 -2.05
N TYR A 73 7.76 5.22 -1.15
CA TYR A 73 7.14 3.90 -1.16
C TYR A 73 6.18 3.73 -2.33
N TRP A 74 5.46 4.77 -2.72
CA TRP A 74 4.58 4.72 -3.88
C TRP A 74 5.37 4.61 -5.19
N LEU A 75 6.53 5.24 -5.28
CA LEU A 75 7.42 5.06 -6.43
C LEU A 75 7.91 3.60 -6.50
N LEU A 76 8.30 3.04 -5.37
CA LEU A 76 8.68 1.63 -5.28
C LEU A 76 7.52 0.72 -5.71
N SER A 77 6.31 1.00 -5.21
CA SER A 77 5.10 0.26 -5.58
C SER A 77 4.89 0.29 -7.11
N ALA A 78 5.01 1.47 -7.72
CA ALA A 78 4.85 1.60 -9.16
C ALA A 78 5.90 0.79 -9.93
N SER A 79 7.15 0.78 -9.46
CA SER A 79 8.20 -0.02 -10.11
C SER A 79 7.95 -1.53 -9.99
N GLN A 80 7.35 -1.96 -8.90
CA GLN A 80 6.95 -3.35 -8.68
C GLN A 80 5.65 -3.70 -9.43
N TRP A 81 4.84 -2.71 -9.75
CA TRP A 81 3.54 -2.86 -10.42
C TRP A 81 3.66 -3.48 -11.80
N ILE A 82 4.83 -3.37 -12.41
CA ILE A 82 5.09 -3.94 -13.74
C ILE A 82 4.84 -5.45 -13.75
N ASP A 83 5.09 -6.12 -12.63
CA ASP A 83 4.77 -7.54 -12.47
C ASP A 83 3.34 -7.69 -11.98
N SER A 84 2.43 -8.02 -12.91
CA SER A 84 1.00 -8.14 -12.60
C SER A 84 0.67 -9.20 -11.54
N LEU A 85 1.61 -10.08 -11.23
CA LEU A 85 1.39 -11.13 -10.23
C LEU A 85 1.49 -10.61 -8.79
N ASN A 86 2.08 -9.45 -8.57
CA ASN A 86 2.32 -9.00 -7.20
C ASN A 86 1.48 -7.82 -6.74
N HIS A 87 0.46 -7.41 -7.48
CA HIS A 87 -0.53 -6.44 -6.99
C HIS A 87 -1.96 -7.01 -6.95
N GLY A 88 -2.12 -8.31 -7.23
CA GLY A 88 -3.38 -9.01 -7.11
C GLY A 88 -4.47 -8.41 -8.01
N ASP A 89 -5.65 -8.25 -7.43
CA ASP A 89 -6.81 -7.69 -8.13
C ASP A 89 -6.89 -6.16 -8.00
N SER A 90 -5.88 -5.53 -7.42
CA SER A 90 -5.90 -4.08 -7.21
C SER A 90 -5.76 -3.33 -8.53
N THR A 91 -6.50 -2.23 -8.66
CA THR A 91 -6.47 -1.36 -9.82
C THR A 91 -6.15 0.06 -9.37
N PRO A 92 -5.59 0.91 -10.27
CA PRO A 92 -5.36 2.31 -9.92
C PRO A 92 -6.64 3.00 -9.42
N GLU A 93 -7.77 2.72 -10.04
CA GLU A 93 -9.06 3.28 -9.63
C GLU A 93 -9.48 2.82 -8.25
N GLY A 94 -9.28 1.53 -7.93
CA GLY A 94 -9.57 0.99 -6.59
C GLY A 94 -8.70 1.61 -5.52
N LEU A 95 -7.42 1.81 -5.81
CA LEU A 95 -6.51 2.47 -4.86
C LEU A 95 -6.89 3.94 -4.66
N LEU A 96 -7.30 4.62 -5.72
CA LEU A 96 -7.76 6.01 -5.61
C LEU A 96 -8.99 6.11 -4.71
N GLU A 97 -9.96 5.22 -4.86
CA GLU A 97 -11.12 5.16 -3.99
C GLU A 97 -10.74 4.96 -2.52
N GLU A 98 -9.80 4.05 -2.26
CA GLU A 98 -9.33 3.77 -0.91
C GLU A 98 -8.66 5.01 -0.30
N ILE A 99 -7.77 5.65 -1.04
CA ILE A 99 -7.09 6.86 -0.58
C ILE A 99 -8.12 7.94 -0.23
N ASN A 100 -9.10 8.15 -1.10
CA ASN A 100 -10.13 9.16 -0.89
C ASN A 100 -11.04 8.81 0.29
N SER A 101 -11.31 7.53 0.53
CA SER A 101 -12.20 7.14 1.63
C SER A 101 -11.57 7.43 3.00
N PHE A 102 -10.26 7.38 3.10
CA PHE A 102 -9.54 7.67 4.36
C PHE A 102 -9.16 9.15 4.50
N ASN A 103 -9.19 9.93 3.42
CA ASN A 103 -8.71 11.32 3.42
C ASN A 103 -9.76 12.24 2.81
N LYS A 104 -10.73 12.67 3.65
CA LYS A 104 -11.88 13.47 3.20
C LYS A 104 -11.52 14.91 2.84
N ASN A 105 -10.53 15.49 3.51
CA ASN A 105 -10.11 16.88 3.29
C ASN A 105 -8.60 16.94 3.05
N PRO A 106 -8.12 16.40 1.92
CA PRO A 106 -6.68 16.36 1.67
C PRO A 106 -6.14 17.76 1.39
N SER A 107 -4.88 17.99 1.80
CA SER A 107 -4.17 19.23 1.45
C SER A 107 -3.86 19.25 -0.05
N LYS A 108 -3.43 20.42 -0.53
CA LYS A 108 -3.00 20.56 -1.94
C LYS A 108 -1.87 19.58 -2.26
N GLU A 109 -0.89 19.48 -1.36
CA GLU A 109 0.26 18.58 -1.54
C GLU A 109 -0.17 17.12 -1.58
N MET A 110 -1.14 16.72 -0.77
CA MET A 110 -1.70 15.38 -0.79
C MET A 110 -2.40 15.08 -2.12
N ILE A 111 -3.17 16.04 -2.62
CA ILE A 111 -3.86 15.88 -3.91
C ILE A 111 -2.85 15.71 -5.03
N GLU A 112 -1.81 16.54 -5.06
CA GLU A 112 -0.77 16.47 -6.08
C GLU A 112 -0.03 15.12 -6.05
N LEU A 113 0.31 14.63 -4.87
CA LEU A 113 0.99 13.35 -4.72
C LEU A 113 0.09 12.19 -5.14
N ARG A 114 -1.17 12.19 -4.69
CA ARG A 114 -2.15 11.18 -5.05
C ARG A 114 -2.33 11.11 -6.57
N ASP A 115 -2.55 12.25 -7.19
CA ASP A 115 -2.79 12.32 -8.64
C ASP A 115 -1.57 11.87 -9.43
N TRP A 116 -0.37 12.26 -8.98
CA TRP A 116 0.89 11.81 -9.56
C TRP A 116 1.00 10.27 -9.53
N PHE A 117 0.72 9.68 -8.36
CA PHE A 117 0.85 8.23 -8.19
C PHE A 117 -0.14 7.47 -9.08
N ILE A 118 -1.41 7.86 -9.07
CA ILE A 118 -2.43 7.19 -9.86
C ILE A 118 -2.15 7.33 -11.36
N LYS A 119 -1.74 8.51 -11.80
CA LYS A 119 -1.35 8.73 -13.19
C LYS A 119 -0.17 7.84 -13.58
N LEU A 120 0.81 7.71 -12.69
CA LEU A 120 1.96 6.85 -12.92
C LEU A 120 1.53 5.39 -13.09
N LEU A 121 0.67 4.87 -12.22
CA LEU A 121 0.17 3.50 -12.34
C LEU A 121 -0.62 3.28 -13.63
N ARG A 122 -1.42 4.25 -14.04
CA ARG A 122 -2.20 4.16 -15.30
C ARG A 122 -1.31 4.16 -16.54
N SER A 123 -0.11 4.71 -16.43
CA SER A 123 0.84 4.75 -17.56
C SER A 123 1.58 3.42 -17.77
N ILE A 124 1.53 2.52 -16.80
CA ILE A 124 2.22 1.22 -16.88
C ILE A 124 1.35 0.26 -17.72
N PRO A 125 1.90 -0.35 -18.77
CA PRO A 125 1.14 -1.32 -19.57
C PRO A 125 0.69 -2.53 -18.75
N ALA A 126 -0.54 -2.97 -18.99
CA ALA A 126 -1.07 -4.16 -18.33
C ALA A 126 -0.39 -5.44 -18.83
#